data_10f98b75e451507cb000d1846574d74e
#
_entry.id   10f98b75e451507cb000d1846574d74e
#
_cell.length_a   1.000
_cell.length_b   1.000
_cell.length_c   1.000
_cell.angle_alpha   90.00
_cell.angle_beta   90.00
_cell.angle_gamma   90.00
#
_symmetry.space_group_name_H-M   'P 1'
#
loop_
_entity.id
_entity.type
_entity.pdbx_description
1 polymer ?
#
loop_
_entity_poly.entity_id
_entity_poly.type
_entity_poly.pdbx_seq_one_letter_code
_entity_poly.pdbx_strand_id
1 'polypeptide(L)'
;MTRTALVPIPRAIWLVLMALGAAPTHLTAQTPRELLIRNGLIVTEAGRVQGDLRIRDGLIAEIGRNLAPGTGARVIDAAGKLILPGGIDTHVHLIPERTSTTREGQDDFMTASRAALAGGITTIGGFINQNTDVPAAQTLAEAAEAAERVTIADAILHFTIGNPTALAPGDVEMMRERGVTPKIFMRGLGFEQRLSDNLRLIEAAGKAGLLMQLHAEDAAILAGAMDRLVAEGRTALVGQNFADSHPVEAEEAATQRAVAFAEFTGTPIYLVHMSSERAMRVAEAARARGLPVFTEVRFIYLHLTRDAFNGPDGPTFTGAPPLRDKTDQDYLWAAIARGSVDAVNTDHVGYTRAEKMDPGNSVQRPREGGNFLQDQMPLLYSEGVRKGRITLEQMVQVTSTGPAKLFGLYPRKGTIAVGSDGDVVIWDPELTKRIRDEEILSAGKFSIFNGWEVTGWPIVTIRRGEVVYENGRIMGAPGSGRLAPRTRWQPPQ
;
A
#
# COMPACT_ATOMS: atom_id res chain seq x y z
N MET A 1 -38.63 -54.70 -63.74
CA MET A 1 -38.96 -56.10 -63.35
C MET A 1 -37.78 -56.69 -62.58
N THR A 2 -38.05 -57.29 -61.53
CA THR A 2 -37.33 -58.15 -60.56
C THR A 2 -37.05 -57.47 -59.21
N ARG A 3 -37.90 -57.89 -58.27
CA ARG A 3 -37.80 -57.64 -56.82
C ARG A 3 -36.75 -58.63 -56.27
N THR A 4 -35.93 -58.11 -55.35
CA THR A 4 -35.12 -59.03 -54.51
C THR A 4 -35.40 -58.66 -53.05
N ALA A 5 -35.71 -59.72 -52.30
CA ALA A 5 -36.24 -59.67 -50.93
C ALA A 5 -35.14 -59.40 -49.90
N LEU A 6 -35.48 -58.65 -48.86
CA LEU A 6 -34.69 -58.46 -47.65
C LEU A 6 -34.96 -59.56 -46.63
N VAL A 7 -33.91 -60.16 -46.14
CA VAL A 7 -33.89 -61.13 -45.00
C VAL A 7 -33.60 -60.31 -43.71
N PRO A 8 -34.37 -60.52 -42.62
CA PRO A 8 -34.14 -59.82 -41.34
C PRO A 8 -33.10 -60.59 -40.47
N ILE A 9 -32.14 -59.85 -39.93
CA ILE A 9 -31.17 -60.37 -38.94
C ILE A 9 -31.73 -60.01 -37.52
N PRO A 10 -31.72 -60.95 -36.55
CA PRO A 10 -32.22 -60.66 -35.20
C PRO A 10 -31.20 -59.90 -34.37
N ARG A 11 -31.65 -58.83 -33.72
CA ARG A 11 -30.89 -58.05 -32.73
C ARG A 11 -30.88 -58.78 -31.39
N ALA A 12 -29.72 -59.32 -31.00
CA ALA A 12 -29.46 -59.72 -29.62
C ALA A 12 -29.11 -58.48 -28.79
N ILE A 13 -29.95 -58.21 -27.80
CA ILE A 13 -29.72 -57.13 -26.81
C ILE A 13 -28.83 -57.72 -25.70
N TRP A 14 -27.58 -57.21 -25.61
CA TRP A 14 -26.72 -57.42 -24.44
C TRP A 14 -26.95 -56.30 -23.45
N LEU A 15 -27.62 -56.59 -22.30
CA LEU A 15 -27.64 -55.71 -21.14
C LEU A 15 -26.31 -55.85 -20.39
N VAL A 16 -25.45 -54.85 -20.49
CA VAL A 16 -24.29 -54.72 -19.61
C VAL A 16 -24.74 -53.90 -18.41
N LEU A 17 -24.92 -54.55 -17.27
CA LEU A 17 -25.05 -53.90 -15.97
C LEU A 17 -23.67 -53.30 -15.59
N MET A 18 -23.50 -51.99 -15.74
CA MET A 18 -22.42 -51.29 -15.06
C MET A 18 -22.79 -51.05 -13.59
N ALA A 19 -22.16 -51.84 -12.72
CA ALA A 19 -22.17 -51.56 -11.30
C ALA A 19 -21.29 -50.32 -11.05
N LEU A 20 -21.91 -49.14 -10.84
CA LEU A 20 -21.25 -47.96 -10.34
C LEU A 20 -20.85 -48.20 -8.87
N GLY A 21 -19.61 -48.67 -8.68
CA GLY A 21 -18.98 -48.67 -7.38
C GLY A 21 -18.75 -47.20 -6.94
N ALA A 22 -19.57 -46.67 -6.05
CA ALA A 22 -19.30 -45.42 -5.34
C ALA A 22 -18.07 -45.66 -4.44
N ALA A 23 -16.90 -45.21 -4.86
CA ALA A 23 -15.76 -45.14 -3.98
C ALA A 23 -16.08 -44.11 -2.85
N PRO A 24 -15.88 -44.46 -1.58
CA PRO A 24 -16.06 -43.52 -0.51
C PRO A 24 -15.01 -42.41 -0.67
N THR A 25 -15.45 -41.18 -1.01
CA THR A 25 -14.65 -40.02 -0.87
C THR A 25 -14.40 -39.79 0.62
N HIS A 26 -13.27 -40.31 1.13
CA HIS A 26 -12.76 -39.88 2.41
C HIS A 26 -12.41 -38.42 2.28
N LEU A 27 -13.32 -37.53 2.66
CA LEU A 27 -13.00 -36.16 3.06
C LEU A 27 -12.06 -36.33 4.27
N THR A 28 -10.76 -36.36 4.02
CA THR A 28 -9.79 -36.13 5.08
C THR A 28 -10.05 -34.71 5.57
N ALA A 29 -10.69 -34.57 6.73
CA ALA A 29 -10.75 -33.31 7.45
C ALA A 29 -9.30 -32.83 7.59
N GLN A 30 -8.92 -31.78 6.86
CA GLN A 30 -7.60 -31.17 7.03
C GLN A 30 -7.51 -30.76 8.48
N THR A 31 -6.50 -31.27 9.18
CA THR A 31 -6.20 -30.85 10.56
C THR A 31 -6.11 -29.33 10.53
N PRO A 32 -6.86 -28.62 11.41
CA PRO A 32 -6.84 -27.15 11.44
C PRO A 32 -5.40 -26.65 11.49
N ARG A 33 -5.02 -25.77 10.57
CA ARG A 33 -3.68 -25.16 10.61
C ARG A 33 -3.65 -24.21 11.80
N GLU A 34 -3.02 -24.63 12.89
CA GLU A 34 -2.88 -23.83 14.09
C GLU A 34 -1.45 -23.30 14.23
N LEU A 35 -1.35 -21.99 14.47
CA LEU A 35 -0.13 -21.31 14.88
C LEU A 35 -0.36 -20.72 16.27
N LEU A 36 0.51 -21.03 17.22
CA LEU A 36 0.50 -20.47 18.56
C LEU A 36 1.77 -19.64 18.77
N ILE A 37 1.62 -18.32 18.97
CA ILE A 37 2.69 -17.41 19.33
C ILE A 37 2.62 -17.20 20.85
N ARG A 38 3.71 -17.43 21.57
CA ARG A 38 3.73 -17.41 23.04
C ARG A 38 4.66 -16.33 23.58
N ASN A 39 4.35 -15.88 24.80
CA ASN A 39 5.22 -15.03 25.61
C ASN A 39 5.53 -13.66 25.01
N GLY A 40 4.78 -13.16 24.04
CA GLY A 40 5.04 -11.89 23.39
C GLY A 40 4.32 -10.71 24.03
N LEU A 41 4.81 -9.49 23.78
CA LEU A 41 4.08 -8.26 24.09
C LEU A 41 3.21 -7.89 22.87
N ILE A 42 1.92 -8.18 22.97
CA ILE A 42 0.93 -7.84 21.94
C ILE A 42 0.65 -6.35 22.01
N VAL A 43 0.72 -5.68 20.88
CA VAL A 43 0.54 -4.22 20.76
C VAL A 43 -0.56 -3.92 19.75
N THR A 44 -1.47 -3.06 20.14
CA THR A 44 -2.51 -2.50 19.26
C THR A 44 -2.51 -0.98 19.41
N GLU A 45 -3.32 -0.30 18.63
CA GLU A 45 -3.55 1.14 18.77
C GLU A 45 -4.14 1.52 20.16
N ALA A 46 -4.83 0.57 20.79
CA ALA A 46 -5.47 0.79 22.10
C ALA A 46 -4.56 0.52 23.30
N GLY A 47 -3.41 -0.12 23.10
CA GLY A 47 -2.48 -0.44 24.20
C GLY A 47 -1.71 -1.73 24.01
N ARG A 48 -1.14 -2.21 25.12
CA ARG A 48 -0.22 -3.36 25.15
C ARG A 48 -0.68 -4.40 26.16
N VAL A 49 -0.52 -5.68 25.82
CA VAL A 49 -0.80 -6.79 26.73
C VAL A 49 0.23 -7.91 26.56
N GLN A 50 0.81 -8.38 27.68
CA GLN A 50 1.68 -9.56 27.66
C GLN A 50 0.83 -10.81 27.56
N GLY A 51 1.09 -11.65 26.53
CA GLY A 51 0.26 -12.83 26.33
C GLY A 51 0.69 -13.73 25.19
N ASP A 52 -0.17 -14.69 24.92
CA ASP A 52 -0.11 -15.66 23.83
C ASP A 52 -1.20 -15.34 22.82
N LEU A 53 -0.92 -15.63 21.56
CA LEU A 53 -1.84 -15.43 20.44
C LEU A 53 -2.00 -16.75 19.68
N ARG A 54 -3.24 -17.26 19.60
CA ARG A 54 -3.59 -18.42 18.79
C ARG A 54 -4.22 -17.98 17.48
N ILE A 55 -3.67 -18.44 16.38
CA ILE A 55 -4.24 -18.26 15.04
C ILE A 55 -4.68 -19.66 14.57
N ARG A 56 -5.93 -19.76 14.09
CA ARG A 56 -6.49 -20.99 13.54
C ARG A 56 -7.23 -20.67 12.25
N ASP A 57 -6.97 -21.46 11.21
CA ASP A 57 -7.60 -21.30 9.89
C ASP A 57 -7.51 -19.88 9.32
N GLY A 58 -6.38 -19.22 9.59
CA GLY A 58 -6.08 -17.88 9.12
C GLY A 58 -6.64 -16.73 9.97
N LEU A 59 -7.40 -17.01 11.02
CA LEU A 59 -8.00 -16.01 11.90
C LEU A 59 -7.39 -16.07 13.31
N ILE A 60 -7.35 -14.93 13.98
CA ILE A 60 -7.03 -14.85 15.41
C ILE A 60 -8.20 -15.51 16.17
N ALA A 61 -7.92 -16.65 16.77
CA ALA A 61 -8.91 -17.47 17.46
C ALA A 61 -8.97 -17.17 18.96
N GLU A 62 -7.83 -16.82 19.57
CA GLU A 62 -7.73 -16.62 21.02
C GLU A 62 -6.54 -15.74 21.38
N ILE A 63 -6.73 -14.88 22.36
CA ILE A 63 -5.68 -14.09 23.01
C ILE A 63 -5.76 -14.41 24.50
N GLY A 64 -4.64 -14.85 25.11
CA GLY A 64 -4.67 -15.29 26.50
C GLY A 64 -3.27 -15.40 27.10
N ARG A 65 -3.18 -16.13 28.21
CA ARG A 65 -1.89 -16.47 28.85
C ARG A 65 -1.80 -17.97 29.05
N ASN A 66 -0.60 -18.53 28.87
CA ASN A 66 -0.33 -19.96 29.08
C ASN A 66 -1.22 -20.87 28.20
N LEU A 67 -1.49 -20.45 26.96
CA LEU A 67 -2.29 -21.24 26.03
C LEU A 67 -1.55 -22.55 25.69
N ALA A 68 -2.25 -23.68 25.84
CA ALA A 68 -1.72 -24.97 25.45
C ALA A 68 -1.77 -25.11 23.92
N PRO A 69 -0.70 -25.59 23.25
CA PRO A 69 -0.76 -25.86 21.82
C PRO A 69 -1.75 -26.99 21.49
N GLY A 70 -2.51 -26.81 20.42
CA GLY A 70 -3.31 -27.87 19.85
C GLY A 70 -2.44 -28.96 19.19
N THR A 71 -3.04 -30.11 18.89
CA THR A 71 -2.33 -31.20 18.22
C THR A 71 -1.83 -30.75 16.85
N GLY A 72 -0.51 -30.85 16.62
CA GLY A 72 0.11 -30.44 15.35
C GLY A 72 0.29 -28.94 15.16
N ALA A 73 0.03 -28.13 16.20
CA ALA A 73 0.26 -26.69 16.14
C ALA A 73 1.74 -26.34 15.95
N ARG A 74 2.02 -25.38 15.06
CA ARG A 74 3.34 -24.72 15.06
C ARG A 74 3.38 -23.74 16.23
N VAL A 75 4.44 -23.82 17.04
CA VAL A 75 4.64 -22.92 18.18
C VAL A 75 5.82 -22.00 17.90
N ILE A 76 5.64 -20.71 18.10
CA ILE A 76 6.71 -19.70 18.03
C ILE A 76 6.82 -19.03 19.39
N ASP A 77 8.01 -19.05 20.00
CA ASP A 77 8.29 -18.30 21.23
C ASP A 77 8.68 -16.87 20.89
N ALA A 78 7.89 -15.92 21.35
CA ALA A 78 8.10 -14.48 21.18
C ALA A 78 8.54 -13.79 22.49
N ALA A 79 9.18 -14.53 23.41
CA ALA A 79 9.69 -13.95 24.64
C ALA A 79 10.66 -12.78 24.34
N GLY A 80 10.40 -11.61 24.96
CA GLY A 80 11.16 -10.38 24.73
C GLY A 80 10.89 -9.71 23.36
N LYS A 81 9.91 -10.18 22.59
CA LYS A 81 9.53 -9.62 21.29
C LYS A 81 8.18 -8.92 21.35
N LEU A 82 7.96 -8.02 20.39
CA LEU A 82 6.65 -7.41 20.18
C LEU A 82 5.86 -8.26 19.17
N ILE A 83 4.56 -8.33 19.36
CA ILE A 83 3.61 -8.87 18.37
C ILE A 83 2.78 -7.69 17.89
N LEU A 84 3.06 -7.22 16.67
CA LEU A 84 2.39 -6.09 16.05
C LEU A 84 1.37 -6.60 15.02
N PRO A 85 0.27 -5.87 14.75
CA PRO A 85 -0.54 -6.16 13.57
C PRO A 85 0.32 -5.95 12.31
N GLY A 86 0.05 -6.73 11.28
CA GLY A 86 0.72 -6.57 9.99
C GLY A 86 0.54 -5.16 9.45
N GLY A 87 1.63 -4.56 8.96
CA GLY A 87 1.61 -3.26 8.32
C GLY A 87 0.70 -3.25 7.07
N ILE A 88 0.11 -2.11 6.79
CA ILE A 88 -0.73 -1.86 5.62
C ILE A 88 -0.21 -0.61 4.92
N ASP A 89 0.41 -0.78 3.76
CA ASP A 89 0.84 0.33 2.92
C ASP A 89 -0.14 0.49 1.76
N THR A 90 -0.91 1.56 1.80
CA THR A 90 -1.96 1.82 0.82
C THR A 90 -1.49 2.70 -0.34
N HIS A 91 -0.18 2.96 -0.46
CA HIS A 91 0.36 3.83 -1.51
C HIS A 91 1.59 3.21 -2.19
N VAL A 92 1.32 2.30 -3.15
CA VAL A 92 2.36 1.58 -3.88
C VAL A 92 2.11 1.68 -5.38
N HIS A 93 3.03 2.28 -6.12
CA HIS A 93 2.99 2.33 -7.57
C HIS A 93 3.69 1.11 -8.16
N LEU A 94 2.95 0.29 -8.86
CA LEU A 94 3.44 -0.95 -9.46
C LEU A 94 2.73 -1.24 -10.79
N ILE A 95 3.26 -2.20 -11.52
CA ILE A 95 2.58 -2.78 -12.66
C ILE A 95 1.92 -4.10 -12.27
N PRO A 96 0.88 -4.54 -12.98
CA PRO A 96 0.24 -5.82 -12.70
C PRO A 96 1.23 -6.99 -12.70
N GLU A 97 2.04 -7.10 -13.74
CA GLU A 97 3.05 -8.15 -13.90
C GLU A 97 4.22 -7.69 -14.77
N ARG A 98 5.42 -8.11 -14.44
CA ARG A 98 6.63 -7.81 -15.20
C ARG A 98 6.68 -8.61 -16.51
N THR A 99 7.14 -7.95 -17.56
CA THR A 99 7.39 -8.54 -18.88
C THR A 99 8.85 -8.32 -19.30
N SER A 100 9.26 -8.84 -20.43
CA SER A 100 10.61 -8.61 -20.99
C SER A 100 10.90 -7.15 -21.35
N THR A 101 9.87 -6.32 -21.48
CA THR A 101 9.98 -4.89 -21.77
C THR A 101 9.82 -4.01 -20.54
N THR A 102 9.60 -4.60 -19.37
CA THR A 102 9.46 -3.86 -18.11
C THR A 102 10.80 -3.23 -17.73
N ARG A 103 10.76 -1.97 -17.30
CA ARG A 103 11.90 -1.25 -16.76
C ARG A 103 12.51 -2.02 -15.57
N GLU A 104 13.85 -2.07 -15.47
CA GLU A 104 14.56 -2.95 -14.54
C GLU A 104 14.11 -2.75 -13.09
N GLY A 105 14.07 -1.50 -12.61
CA GLY A 105 13.70 -1.20 -11.24
C GLY A 105 12.20 -1.19 -10.94
N GLN A 106 11.34 -1.40 -11.94
CA GLN A 106 9.89 -1.31 -11.74
C GLN A 106 9.33 -2.56 -11.07
N ASP A 107 8.63 -2.39 -9.96
CA ASP A 107 8.00 -3.47 -9.23
C ASP A 107 6.63 -3.87 -9.80
N ASP A 108 6.33 -5.16 -9.69
CA ASP A 108 5.01 -5.76 -9.82
C ASP A 108 4.48 -6.22 -8.44
N PHE A 109 3.31 -6.86 -8.42
CA PHE A 109 2.73 -7.38 -7.18
C PHE A 109 3.62 -8.41 -6.48
N MET A 110 4.42 -9.21 -7.20
CA MET A 110 5.32 -10.18 -6.59
C MET A 110 6.51 -9.51 -5.92
N THR A 111 7.25 -8.66 -6.65
CA THR A 111 8.48 -8.04 -6.14
C THR A 111 8.18 -7.03 -5.04
N ALA A 112 7.10 -6.24 -5.18
CA ALA A 112 6.61 -5.36 -4.13
C ALA A 112 6.20 -6.14 -2.87
N SER A 113 5.47 -7.27 -3.01
CA SER A 113 5.09 -8.12 -1.87
C SER A 113 6.29 -8.63 -1.09
N ARG A 114 7.37 -9.04 -1.79
CA ARG A 114 8.59 -9.54 -1.12
C ARG A 114 9.23 -8.45 -0.26
N ALA A 115 9.35 -7.24 -0.79
CA ALA A 115 9.88 -6.10 -0.04
C ALA A 115 8.97 -5.71 1.13
N ALA A 116 7.65 -5.67 0.91
CA ALA A 116 6.65 -5.37 1.93
C ALA A 116 6.73 -6.35 3.11
N LEU A 117 6.71 -7.65 2.83
CA LEU A 117 6.76 -8.70 3.86
C LEU A 117 8.06 -8.68 4.66
N ALA A 118 9.19 -8.37 4.03
CA ALA A 118 10.47 -8.20 4.71
C ALA A 118 10.51 -6.97 5.62
N GLY A 119 9.70 -5.94 5.32
CA GLY A 119 9.48 -4.77 6.16
C GLY A 119 8.39 -4.93 7.22
N GLY A 120 7.68 -6.08 7.27
CA GLY A 120 6.56 -6.29 8.20
C GLY A 120 5.19 -5.82 7.68
N ILE A 121 5.08 -5.50 6.40
CA ILE A 121 3.84 -5.07 5.74
C ILE A 121 3.17 -6.30 5.13
N THR A 122 1.93 -6.61 5.54
CA THR A 122 1.18 -7.78 5.09
C THR A 122 0.14 -7.46 4.02
N THR A 123 -0.15 -6.18 3.81
CA THR A 123 -1.13 -5.73 2.81
C THR A 123 -0.61 -4.49 2.08
N ILE A 124 -0.70 -4.49 0.75
CA ILE A 124 -0.28 -3.38 -0.12
C ILE A 124 -1.44 -2.85 -0.95
N GLY A 125 -1.51 -1.53 -1.14
CA GLY A 125 -2.45 -0.86 -2.01
C GLY A 125 -1.80 -0.45 -3.34
N GLY A 126 -2.08 -1.23 -4.39
CA GLY A 126 -1.49 -1.02 -5.71
C GLY A 126 -2.25 -0.01 -6.57
N PHE A 127 -1.57 1.02 -7.08
CA PHE A 127 -2.13 1.96 -8.03
C PHE A 127 -2.05 1.42 -9.46
N ILE A 128 -3.22 1.26 -10.07
CA ILE A 128 -3.39 0.88 -11.47
C ILE A 128 -3.73 2.14 -12.26
N ASN A 129 -2.92 2.44 -13.26
CA ASN A 129 -3.13 3.62 -14.10
C ASN A 129 -4.20 3.37 -15.15
N GLN A 130 -5.05 4.39 -15.37
CA GLN A 130 -6.00 4.39 -16.48
C GLN A 130 -5.27 4.26 -17.82
N ASN A 131 -5.71 3.31 -18.63
CA ASN A 131 -5.43 3.28 -20.06
C ASN A 131 -6.71 3.77 -20.77
N THR A 132 -6.64 4.93 -21.45
CA THR A 132 -7.81 5.50 -22.11
C THR A 132 -8.26 4.74 -23.35
N ASP A 133 -7.42 3.85 -23.87
CA ASP A 133 -7.70 3.01 -25.04
C ASP A 133 -8.40 1.69 -24.65
N VAL A 134 -8.53 1.42 -23.35
CA VAL A 134 -9.11 0.20 -22.80
C VAL A 134 -10.19 0.57 -21.75
N PRO A 135 -11.35 -0.09 -21.75
CA PRO A 135 -12.35 0.14 -20.71
C PRO A 135 -11.78 -0.03 -19.29
N ALA A 136 -12.16 0.89 -18.37
CA ALA A 136 -11.69 0.84 -16.98
C ALA A 136 -11.98 -0.52 -16.31
N ALA A 137 -13.13 -1.11 -16.61
CA ALA A 137 -13.52 -2.43 -16.10
C ALA A 137 -12.58 -3.55 -16.54
N GLN A 138 -12.06 -3.49 -17.77
CA GLN A 138 -11.11 -4.46 -18.30
C GLN A 138 -9.73 -4.24 -17.67
N THR A 139 -9.22 -3.00 -17.64
CA THR A 139 -7.93 -2.67 -17.00
C THR A 139 -7.87 -3.16 -15.55
N LEU A 140 -8.96 -2.95 -14.79
CA LEU A 140 -9.04 -3.39 -13.40
C LEU A 140 -9.20 -4.90 -13.25
N ALA A 141 -9.89 -5.57 -14.19
CA ALA A 141 -10.01 -7.04 -14.16
C ALA A 141 -8.65 -7.71 -14.44
N GLU A 142 -7.91 -7.25 -15.43
CA GLU A 142 -6.57 -7.73 -15.76
C GLU A 142 -5.59 -7.52 -14.60
N ALA A 143 -5.64 -6.35 -13.94
CA ALA A 143 -4.82 -6.07 -12.78
C ALA A 143 -5.18 -6.96 -11.58
N ALA A 144 -6.46 -7.22 -11.35
CA ALA A 144 -6.94 -8.10 -10.29
C ALA A 144 -6.48 -9.55 -10.50
N GLU A 145 -6.62 -10.07 -11.72
CA GLU A 145 -6.15 -11.41 -12.09
C GLU A 145 -4.63 -11.55 -11.92
N ALA A 146 -3.87 -10.55 -12.38
CA ALA A 146 -2.42 -10.54 -12.20
C ALA A 146 -2.04 -10.51 -10.71
N ALA A 147 -2.69 -9.66 -9.91
CA ALA A 147 -2.45 -9.61 -8.47
C ALA A 147 -2.69 -10.97 -7.81
N GLU A 148 -3.84 -11.62 -8.07
CA GLU A 148 -4.17 -12.92 -7.49
C GLU A 148 -3.20 -14.03 -7.94
N ARG A 149 -2.66 -13.94 -9.15
CA ARG A 149 -1.72 -14.93 -9.66
C ARG A 149 -0.35 -14.87 -9.00
N VAL A 150 0.14 -13.68 -8.62
CA VAL A 150 1.55 -13.51 -8.24
C VAL A 150 1.79 -12.92 -6.86
N THR A 151 0.83 -12.23 -6.23
CA THR A 151 1.05 -11.57 -4.94
C THR A 151 1.32 -12.57 -3.82
N ILE A 152 2.23 -12.23 -2.92
CA ILE A 152 2.50 -12.98 -1.69
C ILE A 152 1.89 -12.26 -0.48
N ALA A 153 1.96 -10.93 -0.42
CA ALA A 153 1.18 -10.13 0.50
C ALA A 153 -0.29 -10.09 0.06
N ASP A 154 -1.22 -9.73 0.94
CA ASP A 154 -2.56 -9.37 0.49
C ASP A 154 -2.51 -8.01 -0.21
N ALA A 155 -3.47 -7.73 -1.09
CA ALA A 155 -3.50 -6.50 -1.86
C ALA A 155 -4.90 -5.85 -1.89
N ILE A 156 -4.93 -4.55 -2.09
CA ILE A 156 -6.10 -3.79 -2.52
C ILE A 156 -5.72 -3.00 -3.77
N LEU A 157 -6.72 -2.62 -4.56
CA LEU A 157 -6.49 -1.86 -5.78
C LEU A 157 -7.00 -0.42 -5.64
N HIS A 158 -6.24 0.49 -6.23
CA HIS A 158 -6.61 1.87 -6.48
C HIS A 158 -6.54 2.14 -7.98
N PHE A 159 -7.37 3.05 -8.48
CA PHE A 159 -7.39 3.40 -9.89
C PHE A 159 -7.02 4.86 -10.10
N THR A 160 -5.89 5.09 -10.75
CA THR A 160 -5.43 6.44 -11.10
C THR A 160 -6.13 6.89 -12.39
N ILE A 161 -6.93 7.94 -12.28
CA ILE A 161 -7.73 8.49 -13.36
C ILE A 161 -7.04 9.73 -13.91
N GLY A 162 -6.46 9.64 -15.09
CA GLY A 162 -5.82 10.76 -15.80
C GLY A 162 -6.78 11.55 -16.67
N ASN A 163 -7.84 10.90 -17.16
CA ASN A 163 -8.88 11.52 -17.95
C ASN A 163 -10.28 11.08 -17.51
N PRO A 164 -10.99 11.87 -16.71
CA PRO A 164 -12.33 11.52 -16.23
C PRO A 164 -13.37 11.40 -17.34
N THR A 165 -13.18 12.08 -18.50
CA THR A 165 -14.12 11.98 -19.62
C THR A 165 -14.04 10.67 -20.41
N ALA A 166 -12.99 9.87 -20.17
CA ALA A 166 -12.84 8.53 -20.75
C ALA A 166 -13.48 7.42 -19.88
N LEU A 167 -14.07 7.78 -18.74
CA LEU A 167 -14.85 6.83 -17.95
C LEU A 167 -16.23 6.63 -18.57
N ALA A 168 -16.67 5.38 -18.65
CA ALA A 168 -18.01 5.04 -19.07
C ALA A 168 -19.04 5.31 -17.94
N PRO A 169 -20.31 5.54 -18.28
CA PRO A 169 -21.38 5.52 -17.29
C PRO A 169 -21.37 4.21 -16.49
N GLY A 170 -21.39 4.32 -15.15
CA GLY A 170 -21.32 3.16 -14.24
C GLY A 170 -19.91 2.74 -13.79
N ASP A 171 -18.83 3.29 -14.35
CA ASP A 171 -17.47 2.92 -13.92
C ASP A 171 -17.20 3.26 -12.45
N VAL A 172 -17.76 4.35 -11.93
CA VAL A 172 -17.62 4.72 -10.51
C VAL A 172 -18.35 3.70 -9.61
N GLU A 173 -19.53 3.27 -10.00
CA GLU A 173 -20.28 2.20 -9.32
C GLU A 173 -19.53 0.87 -9.37
N MET A 174 -18.98 0.52 -10.52
CA MET A 174 -18.15 -0.68 -10.68
C MET A 174 -16.92 -0.63 -9.77
N MET A 175 -16.25 0.52 -9.64
CA MET A 175 -15.12 0.69 -8.69
C MET A 175 -15.61 0.44 -7.26
N ARG A 176 -16.76 0.97 -6.87
CA ARG A 176 -17.38 0.72 -5.55
C ARG A 176 -17.62 -0.77 -5.32
N GLU A 177 -18.23 -1.44 -6.29
CA GLU A 177 -18.56 -2.88 -6.18
C GLU A 177 -17.32 -3.78 -6.07
N ARG A 178 -16.27 -3.41 -6.78
CA ARG A 178 -14.98 -4.13 -6.73
C ARG A 178 -14.08 -3.70 -5.57
N GLY A 179 -14.51 -2.74 -4.74
CA GLY A 179 -13.69 -2.20 -3.67
C GLY A 179 -12.44 -1.48 -4.19
N VAL A 180 -12.52 -0.79 -5.32
CA VAL A 180 -11.43 0.01 -5.89
C VAL A 180 -11.61 1.47 -5.49
N THR A 181 -10.53 2.13 -5.07
CA THR A 181 -10.56 3.53 -4.66
C THR A 181 -9.99 4.42 -5.77
N PRO A 182 -10.72 5.46 -6.22
CA PRO A 182 -10.23 6.37 -7.27
C PRO A 182 -9.15 7.31 -6.76
N LYS A 183 -8.20 7.65 -7.63
CA LYS A 183 -7.14 8.64 -7.42
C LYS A 183 -7.06 9.59 -8.60
N ILE A 184 -6.87 10.90 -8.34
CA ILE A 184 -6.50 11.89 -9.34
C ILE A 184 -5.29 12.70 -8.90
N PHE A 185 -4.58 13.26 -9.89
CA PHE A 185 -3.48 14.19 -9.68
C PHE A 185 -3.96 15.61 -10.03
N MET A 186 -3.87 16.54 -9.06
CA MET A 186 -4.23 17.95 -9.29
C MET A 186 -3.10 18.73 -9.99
N ARG A 187 -1.97 18.08 -10.23
CA ARG A 187 -0.85 18.63 -10.98
C ARG A 187 -0.97 18.40 -12.49
N GLY A 188 -0.47 19.36 -13.25
CA GLY A 188 -0.40 19.27 -14.72
C GLY A 188 -1.61 19.88 -15.44
N LEU A 189 -1.35 20.30 -16.67
CA LEU A 189 -2.35 20.98 -17.51
C LEU A 189 -3.60 20.15 -17.79
N GLY A 190 -3.48 18.82 -17.81
CA GLY A 190 -4.61 17.93 -18.05
C GLY A 190 -5.68 18.02 -16.97
N PHE A 191 -5.30 18.26 -15.70
CA PHE A 191 -6.25 18.47 -14.62
C PHE A 191 -6.97 19.81 -14.78
N GLU A 192 -6.23 20.90 -15.02
CA GLU A 192 -6.81 22.24 -15.18
C GLU A 192 -7.77 22.32 -16.40
N GLN A 193 -7.40 21.72 -17.52
CA GLN A 193 -8.24 21.68 -18.71
C GLN A 193 -9.58 20.94 -18.51
N ARG A 194 -9.62 20.02 -17.54
CA ARG A 194 -10.80 19.19 -17.23
C ARG A 194 -11.31 19.43 -15.80
N LEU A 195 -11.13 20.65 -15.28
CA LEU A 195 -11.48 20.96 -13.89
C LEU A 195 -12.91 20.60 -13.52
N SER A 196 -13.88 20.96 -14.40
CA SER A 196 -15.30 20.64 -14.20
C SER A 196 -15.59 19.13 -14.24
N ASP A 197 -14.86 18.37 -15.07
CA ASP A 197 -15.03 16.91 -15.16
C ASP A 197 -14.42 16.22 -13.93
N ASN A 198 -13.26 16.71 -13.45
CA ASN A 198 -12.67 16.25 -12.21
C ASN A 198 -13.58 16.51 -11.00
N LEU A 199 -14.21 17.69 -10.93
CA LEU A 199 -15.17 18.00 -9.87
C LEU A 199 -16.39 17.07 -9.91
N ARG A 200 -16.94 16.82 -11.12
CA ARG A 200 -18.03 15.83 -11.29
C ARG A 200 -17.61 14.41 -10.86
N LEU A 201 -16.37 14.00 -11.17
CA LEU A 201 -15.85 12.71 -10.73
C LEU A 201 -15.75 12.65 -9.20
N ILE A 202 -15.22 13.70 -8.54
CA ILE A 202 -15.16 13.79 -7.08
C ILE A 202 -16.57 13.65 -6.48
N GLU A 203 -17.55 14.39 -6.99
CA GLU A 203 -18.94 14.31 -6.53
C GLU A 203 -19.55 12.91 -6.74
N ALA A 204 -19.31 12.29 -7.91
CA ALA A 204 -19.79 10.94 -8.20
C ALA A 204 -19.17 9.90 -7.26
N ALA A 205 -17.87 10.00 -6.96
CA ALA A 205 -17.19 9.13 -6.00
C ALA A 205 -17.82 9.26 -4.60
N GLY A 206 -18.09 10.48 -4.13
CA GLY A 206 -18.75 10.73 -2.86
C GLY A 206 -20.17 10.14 -2.81
N LYS A 207 -20.98 10.34 -3.85
CA LYS A 207 -22.33 9.74 -3.96
C LYS A 207 -22.30 8.21 -3.96
N ALA A 208 -21.25 7.61 -4.53
CA ALA A 208 -21.03 6.17 -4.49
C ALA A 208 -20.49 5.68 -3.12
N GLY A 209 -20.16 6.57 -2.20
CA GLY A 209 -19.56 6.23 -0.89
C GLY A 209 -18.10 5.78 -0.99
N LEU A 210 -17.36 6.34 -1.93
CA LEU A 210 -15.93 6.12 -2.11
C LEU A 210 -15.12 7.24 -1.47
N LEU A 211 -13.96 6.89 -0.93
CA LEU A 211 -12.91 7.82 -0.53
C LEU A 211 -12.14 8.27 -1.77
N MET A 212 -12.06 9.58 -2.02
CA MET A 212 -11.34 10.12 -3.17
C MET A 212 -9.90 10.48 -2.80
N GLN A 213 -8.92 9.86 -3.46
CA GLN A 213 -7.50 10.13 -3.21
C GLN A 213 -7.01 11.27 -4.11
N LEU A 214 -6.29 12.23 -3.55
CA LEU A 214 -5.85 13.44 -4.24
C LEU A 214 -4.35 13.67 -4.03
N HIS A 215 -3.59 13.70 -5.14
CA HIS A 215 -2.26 14.31 -5.18
C HIS A 215 -2.45 15.81 -5.32
N ALA A 216 -2.11 16.56 -4.30
CA ALA A 216 -2.42 17.98 -4.21
C ALA A 216 -1.19 18.88 -4.45
N GLU A 217 -0.90 19.18 -5.72
CA GLU A 217 0.04 20.23 -6.13
C GLU A 217 -0.61 21.07 -7.24
N ASP A 218 -0.52 22.41 -7.14
CA ASP A 218 -1.15 23.33 -8.08
C ASP A 218 -0.37 23.41 -9.39
N ALA A 219 -1.02 23.07 -10.49
CA ALA A 219 -0.41 22.96 -11.81
C ALA A 219 0.16 24.27 -12.33
N ALA A 220 -0.48 25.41 -12.04
CA ALA A 220 -0.03 26.72 -12.52
C ALA A 220 1.23 27.18 -11.77
N ILE A 221 1.28 26.95 -10.46
CA ILE A 221 2.45 27.27 -9.64
C ILE A 221 3.63 26.38 -10.04
N LEU A 222 3.42 25.07 -10.25
CA LEU A 222 4.46 24.16 -10.74
C LEU A 222 4.99 24.59 -12.11
N ALA A 223 4.12 24.94 -13.05
CA ALA A 223 4.52 25.44 -14.37
C ALA A 223 5.36 26.71 -14.27
N GLY A 224 4.91 27.68 -13.47
CA GLY A 224 5.64 28.93 -13.25
C GLY A 224 7.00 28.74 -12.55
N ALA A 225 7.12 27.78 -11.63
CA ALA A 225 8.39 27.42 -11.02
C ALA A 225 9.34 26.77 -12.04
N MET A 226 8.82 25.86 -12.86
CA MET A 226 9.58 25.21 -13.94
C MET A 226 10.08 26.21 -14.97
N ASP A 227 9.23 27.15 -15.42
CA ASP A 227 9.61 28.20 -16.39
C ASP A 227 10.76 29.06 -15.85
N ARG A 228 10.73 29.42 -14.57
CA ARG A 228 11.83 30.14 -13.93
C ARG A 228 13.13 29.35 -13.93
N LEU A 229 13.10 28.08 -13.54
CA LEU A 229 14.29 27.22 -13.54
C LEU A 229 14.88 27.06 -14.95
N VAL A 230 14.03 26.91 -15.97
CA VAL A 230 14.47 26.84 -17.38
C VAL A 230 15.13 28.15 -17.81
N ALA A 231 14.51 29.30 -17.50
CA ALA A 231 15.08 30.62 -17.82
C ALA A 231 16.41 30.88 -17.12
N GLU A 232 16.61 30.33 -15.92
CA GLU A 232 17.85 30.44 -15.14
C GLU A 232 18.90 29.37 -15.54
N GLY A 233 18.60 28.46 -16.47
CA GLY A 233 19.46 27.35 -16.85
C GLY A 233 19.62 26.24 -15.76
N ARG A 234 18.74 26.22 -14.77
CA ARG A 234 18.76 25.32 -13.60
C ARG A 234 17.94 24.04 -13.84
N THR A 235 18.19 23.36 -14.95
CA THR A 235 17.41 22.15 -15.32
C THR A 235 18.02 20.82 -14.86
N ALA A 236 19.29 20.81 -14.45
CA ALA A 236 19.95 19.61 -13.94
C ALA A 236 19.42 19.22 -12.54
N LEU A 237 19.41 17.91 -12.23
CA LEU A 237 19.03 17.39 -10.91
C LEU A 237 20.22 17.54 -9.92
N VAL A 238 20.62 18.76 -9.65
CA VAL A 238 21.71 19.10 -8.72
C VAL A 238 21.25 20.14 -7.68
N GLY A 239 21.77 20.03 -6.47
CA GLY A 239 21.41 20.94 -5.39
C GLY A 239 19.90 21.03 -5.20
N GLN A 240 19.36 22.22 -5.02
CA GLN A 240 17.96 22.45 -4.70
C GLN A 240 17.02 22.50 -5.92
N ASN A 241 17.52 22.32 -7.15
CA ASN A 241 16.75 22.55 -8.36
C ASN A 241 15.44 21.74 -8.42
N PHE A 242 15.48 20.46 -7.95
CA PHE A 242 14.26 19.66 -7.90
C PHE A 242 13.27 20.19 -6.84
N ALA A 243 13.74 20.55 -5.65
CA ALA A 243 12.87 21.11 -4.61
C ALA A 243 12.26 22.45 -5.05
N ASP A 244 13.03 23.29 -5.73
CA ASP A 244 12.57 24.59 -6.24
C ASP A 244 11.56 24.46 -7.40
N SER A 245 11.55 23.33 -8.13
CA SER A 245 10.52 23.05 -9.15
C SER A 245 9.15 22.71 -8.56
N HIS A 246 9.10 22.39 -7.26
CA HIS A 246 7.88 22.02 -6.53
C HIS A 246 7.75 22.85 -5.24
N PRO A 247 7.52 24.18 -5.36
CA PRO A 247 7.44 25.06 -4.19
C PRO A 247 6.28 24.67 -3.27
N VAL A 248 6.44 24.93 -1.98
CA VAL A 248 5.45 24.58 -0.95
C VAL A 248 4.09 25.24 -1.20
N GLU A 249 4.07 26.40 -1.85
CA GLU A 249 2.87 27.11 -2.26
C GLU A 249 1.99 26.30 -3.20
N ALA A 250 2.59 25.43 -4.03
CA ALA A 250 1.83 24.56 -4.94
C ALA A 250 1.03 23.50 -4.14
N GLU A 251 1.63 22.92 -3.12
CA GLU A 251 0.96 21.96 -2.24
C GLU A 251 -0.13 22.62 -1.41
N GLU A 252 0.16 23.78 -0.80
CA GLU A 252 -0.82 24.51 -0.01
C GLU A 252 -2.04 24.95 -0.83
N ALA A 253 -1.83 25.58 -2.00
CA ALA A 253 -2.91 26.05 -2.86
C ALA A 253 -3.81 24.92 -3.37
N ALA A 254 -3.20 23.80 -3.78
CA ALA A 254 -3.97 22.63 -4.21
C ALA A 254 -4.72 21.98 -3.03
N THR A 255 -4.14 21.95 -1.83
CA THR A 255 -4.82 21.45 -0.63
C THR A 255 -6.03 22.32 -0.28
N GLN A 256 -5.91 23.65 -0.35
CA GLN A 256 -7.06 24.56 -0.17
C GLN A 256 -8.17 24.28 -1.19
N ARG A 257 -7.81 24.11 -2.46
CA ARG A 257 -8.77 23.76 -3.53
C ARG A 257 -9.42 22.40 -3.29
N ALA A 258 -8.65 21.38 -2.90
CA ALA A 258 -9.16 20.05 -2.58
C ALA A 258 -10.17 20.09 -1.42
N VAL A 259 -9.88 20.86 -0.37
CA VAL A 259 -10.80 21.09 0.76
C VAL A 259 -12.09 21.77 0.29
N ALA A 260 -12.00 22.78 -0.58
CA ALA A 260 -13.17 23.46 -1.12
C ALA A 260 -14.04 22.48 -1.97
N PHE A 261 -13.43 21.57 -2.73
CA PHE A 261 -14.14 20.52 -3.46
C PHE A 261 -14.83 19.55 -2.52
N ALA A 262 -14.15 19.09 -1.46
CA ALA A 262 -14.74 18.23 -0.45
C ALA A 262 -15.94 18.88 0.25
N GLU A 263 -15.81 20.16 0.62
CA GLU A 263 -16.88 20.93 1.26
C GLU A 263 -18.09 21.13 0.35
N PHE A 264 -17.86 21.45 -0.93
CA PHE A 264 -18.92 21.63 -1.92
C PHE A 264 -19.65 20.34 -2.27
N THR A 265 -18.93 19.23 -2.41
CA THR A 265 -19.49 17.95 -2.87
C THR A 265 -19.95 17.04 -1.73
N GLY A 266 -19.47 17.28 -0.49
CA GLY A 266 -19.65 16.38 0.64
C GLY A 266 -18.80 15.09 0.54
N THR A 267 -17.87 15.02 -0.43
CA THR A 267 -17.06 13.82 -0.69
C THR A 267 -15.94 13.70 0.32
N PRO A 268 -15.75 12.51 0.94
CA PRO A 268 -14.56 12.26 1.73
C PRO A 268 -13.31 12.24 0.84
N ILE A 269 -12.30 13.02 1.23
CA ILE A 269 -11.04 13.09 0.49
C ILE A 269 -9.87 12.61 1.34
N TYR A 270 -8.90 11.99 0.67
CA TYR A 270 -7.63 11.56 1.25
C TYR A 270 -6.50 12.26 0.52
N LEU A 271 -5.87 13.20 1.22
CA LEU A 271 -4.73 13.96 0.75
C LEU A 271 -3.48 13.10 0.94
N VAL A 272 -2.96 12.56 -0.15
CA VAL A 272 -1.82 11.66 -0.11
C VAL A 272 -0.50 12.42 0.06
N HIS A 273 0.51 11.77 0.65
CA HIS A 273 1.91 12.22 0.78
C HIS A 273 2.10 13.71 1.14
N MET A 274 1.35 14.22 2.13
CA MET A 274 1.50 15.57 2.65
C MET A 274 2.93 15.81 3.14
N SER A 275 3.58 16.85 2.60
CA SER A 275 5.01 17.08 2.82
C SER A 275 5.33 18.28 3.70
N SER A 276 4.39 19.23 3.86
CA SER A 276 4.65 20.52 4.50
C SER A 276 3.70 20.85 5.65
N GLU A 277 4.19 21.65 6.60
CA GLU A 277 3.39 22.26 7.67
C GLU A 277 2.22 23.08 7.10
N ARG A 278 2.48 23.89 6.05
CA ARG A 278 1.48 24.78 5.46
C ARG A 278 0.27 24.00 4.94
N ALA A 279 0.49 22.95 4.17
CA ALA A 279 -0.58 22.13 3.65
C ALA A 279 -1.29 21.32 4.76
N MET A 280 -0.54 20.76 5.73
CA MET A 280 -1.13 20.05 6.87
C MET A 280 -2.06 20.94 7.69
N ARG A 281 -1.69 22.21 7.95
CA ARG A 281 -2.56 23.16 8.67
C ARG A 281 -3.88 23.41 7.94
N VAL A 282 -3.89 23.44 6.60
CA VAL A 282 -5.13 23.56 5.81
C VAL A 282 -6.03 22.35 6.05
N ALA A 283 -5.48 21.14 6.00
CA ALA A 283 -6.24 19.92 6.25
C ALA A 283 -6.76 19.84 7.69
N GLU A 284 -5.95 20.20 8.69
CA GLU A 284 -6.34 20.23 10.11
C GLU A 284 -7.47 21.25 10.36
N ALA A 285 -7.40 22.42 9.75
CA ALA A 285 -8.45 23.43 9.84
C ALA A 285 -9.77 22.96 9.21
N ALA A 286 -9.71 22.21 8.10
CA ALA A 286 -10.88 21.58 7.49
C ALA A 286 -11.51 20.52 8.41
N ARG A 287 -10.69 19.65 9.01
CA ARG A 287 -11.14 18.63 9.98
C ARG A 287 -11.77 19.28 11.22
N ALA A 288 -11.21 20.36 11.72
CA ALA A 288 -11.79 21.10 12.87
C ALA A 288 -13.18 21.68 12.56
N ARG A 289 -13.53 21.89 11.28
CA ARG A 289 -14.87 22.27 10.82
C ARG A 289 -15.79 21.08 10.57
N GLY A 290 -15.32 19.85 10.81
CA GLY A 290 -16.08 18.62 10.61
C GLY A 290 -16.08 18.09 9.18
N LEU A 291 -15.21 18.58 8.30
CA LEU A 291 -15.10 18.07 6.94
C LEU A 291 -14.39 16.71 6.90
N PRO A 292 -14.82 15.79 6.03
CA PRO A 292 -14.22 14.45 5.90
C PRO A 292 -12.92 14.49 5.09
N VAL A 293 -11.89 15.11 5.68
CA VAL A 293 -10.55 15.27 5.10
C VAL A 293 -9.58 14.41 5.87
N PHE A 294 -8.90 13.51 5.18
CA PHE A 294 -7.92 12.58 5.75
C PHE A 294 -6.55 12.83 5.13
N THR A 295 -5.49 12.51 5.87
CA THR A 295 -4.12 12.86 5.49
C THR A 295 -3.18 11.67 5.55
N GLU A 296 -2.28 11.61 4.59
CA GLU A 296 -1.14 10.71 4.54
C GLU A 296 0.16 11.49 4.63
N VAL A 297 1.12 10.96 5.35
CA VAL A 297 2.49 11.43 5.31
C VAL A 297 3.35 10.35 4.63
N ARG A 298 4.17 10.75 3.67
CA ARG A 298 5.16 9.86 3.09
C ARG A 298 6.32 9.70 4.06
N PHE A 299 6.67 8.46 4.41
CA PHE A 299 7.59 8.20 5.50
C PHE A 299 8.96 8.88 5.34
N ILE A 300 9.46 9.04 4.10
CA ILE A 300 10.76 9.68 3.86
C ILE A 300 10.84 11.13 4.35
N TYR A 301 9.72 11.86 4.39
CA TYR A 301 9.67 13.23 4.92
C TYR A 301 9.98 13.30 6.43
N LEU A 302 9.76 12.19 7.13
CA LEU A 302 10.06 12.07 8.56
C LEU A 302 11.56 11.86 8.83
N HIS A 303 12.34 11.47 7.81
CA HIS A 303 13.74 11.06 7.99
C HIS A 303 14.73 11.97 7.27
N LEU A 304 14.32 12.57 6.16
CA LEU A 304 15.19 13.37 5.29
C LEU A 304 14.63 14.78 5.11
N THR A 305 15.53 15.72 4.88
CA THR A 305 15.22 17.11 4.50
C THR A 305 15.74 17.40 3.11
N ARG A 306 15.35 18.56 2.56
CA ARG A 306 15.84 19.01 1.24
C ARG A 306 17.37 19.09 1.13
N ASP A 307 18.08 19.08 2.25
CA ASP A 307 19.56 19.05 2.27
C ASP A 307 20.13 17.80 1.60
N ALA A 308 19.35 16.71 1.56
CA ALA A 308 19.74 15.48 0.86
C ALA A 308 20.01 15.69 -0.65
N PHE A 309 19.38 16.71 -1.26
CA PHE A 309 19.62 17.03 -2.67
C PHE A 309 21.01 17.64 -2.94
N ASN A 310 21.70 18.17 -1.92
CA ASN A 310 23.01 18.82 -2.09
C ASN A 310 24.18 17.84 -2.29
N GLY A 311 23.98 16.55 -1.99
CA GLY A 311 25.01 15.53 -2.11
C GLY A 311 25.14 14.95 -3.53
N PRO A 312 26.16 14.12 -3.75
CA PRO A 312 26.36 13.45 -5.04
C PRO A 312 25.22 12.50 -5.42
N ASP A 313 24.49 12.00 -4.42
CA ASP A 313 23.34 11.12 -4.58
C ASP A 313 22.00 11.89 -4.68
N GLY A 314 22.04 13.22 -4.78
CA GLY A 314 20.86 14.09 -4.85
C GLY A 314 19.73 13.57 -5.76
N PRO A 315 20.01 13.12 -6.98
CA PRO A 315 18.98 12.58 -7.88
C PRO A 315 18.24 11.36 -7.34
N THR A 316 18.83 10.59 -6.41
CA THR A 316 18.17 9.41 -5.82
C THR A 316 17.00 9.77 -4.92
N PHE A 317 16.97 10.98 -4.38
CA PHE A 317 15.93 11.46 -3.45
C PHE A 317 14.73 12.13 -4.14
N THR A 318 14.75 12.28 -5.48
CA THR A 318 13.66 12.91 -6.22
C THR A 318 12.34 12.14 -6.07
N GLY A 319 11.27 12.89 -5.75
CA GLY A 319 9.91 12.39 -5.61
C GLY A 319 8.99 13.56 -5.28
N ALA A 320 7.80 13.62 -5.88
CA ALA A 320 6.87 14.72 -5.73
C ALA A 320 5.72 14.37 -4.78
N PRO A 321 5.38 15.27 -3.84
CA PRO A 321 6.12 16.47 -3.46
C PRO A 321 7.56 16.18 -2.99
N PRO A 322 8.50 17.16 -3.07
CA PRO A 322 9.89 16.92 -2.67
C PRO A 322 10.07 16.93 -1.16
N LEU A 323 11.25 16.52 -0.71
CA LEU A 323 11.71 16.73 0.66
C LEU A 323 11.68 18.24 0.99
N ARG A 324 11.24 18.57 2.21
CA ARG A 324 11.09 19.94 2.71
C ARG A 324 12.16 20.27 3.76
N ASP A 325 12.00 21.41 4.39
CA ASP A 325 12.91 21.88 5.43
C ASP A 325 12.73 21.10 6.75
N LYS A 326 13.67 21.30 7.66
CA LYS A 326 13.64 20.65 8.99
C LYS A 326 12.40 21.03 9.80
N THR A 327 11.88 22.23 9.65
CA THR A 327 10.66 22.71 10.31
C THR A 327 9.44 21.92 9.87
N ASP A 328 9.31 21.62 8.57
CA ASP A 328 8.25 20.77 8.06
C ASP A 328 8.37 19.33 8.60
N GLN A 329 9.58 18.78 8.60
CA GLN A 329 9.84 17.45 9.17
C GLN A 329 9.41 17.36 10.65
N ASP A 330 9.79 18.35 11.46
CA ASP A 330 9.43 18.39 12.88
C ASP A 330 7.92 18.55 13.08
N TYR A 331 7.28 19.34 12.23
CA TYR A 331 5.83 19.50 12.24
C TYR A 331 5.11 18.17 11.94
N LEU A 332 5.58 17.40 10.93
CA LEU A 332 4.99 16.12 10.56
C LEU A 332 5.12 15.09 11.69
N TRP A 333 6.27 14.99 12.37
CA TRP A 333 6.41 14.15 13.56
C TRP A 333 5.41 14.55 14.67
N ALA A 334 5.29 15.86 14.94
CA ALA A 334 4.33 16.36 15.91
C ALA A 334 2.88 16.13 15.47
N ALA A 335 2.58 16.16 14.16
CA ALA A 335 1.27 15.85 13.60
C ALA A 335 0.88 14.39 13.85
N ILE A 336 1.81 13.44 13.68
CA ILE A 336 1.58 12.03 14.05
C ILE A 336 1.31 11.91 15.56
N ALA A 337 2.15 12.55 16.40
CA ALA A 337 2.03 12.46 17.85
C ALA A 337 0.68 13.00 18.39
N ARG A 338 0.08 14.01 17.75
CA ARG A 338 -1.24 14.56 18.13
C ARG A 338 -2.42 13.92 17.41
N GLY A 339 -2.19 12.90 16.53
CA GLY A 339 -3.25 12.19 15.82
C GLY A 339 -3.83 12.93 14.61
N SER A 340 -3.09 13.87 14.04
CA SER A 340 -3.51 14.61 12.85
C SER A 340 -3.21 13.87 11.55
N VAL A 341 -2.41 12.80 11.59
CA VAL A 341 -2.05 11.95 10.44
C VAL A 341 -2.79 10.63 10.53
N ASP A 342 -3.51 10.26 9.47
CA ASP A 342 -4.30 9.03 9.43
C ASP A 342 -3.48 7.82 8.99
N ALA A 343 -2.51 8.03 8.09
CA ALA A 343 -1.60 6.99 7.64
C ALA A 343 -0.19 7.53 7.33
N VAL A 344 0.81 6.68 7.53
CA VAL A 344 2.16 6.87 7.02
C VAL A 344 2.41 5.77 6.01
N ASN A 345 2.62 6.13 4.74
CA ASN A 345 2.80 5.21 3.63
C ASN A 345 4.12 5.49 2.90
N THR A 346 4.46 4.61 1.95
CA THR A 346 5.75 4.71 1.26
C THR A 346 5.71 5.60 0.02
N ASP A 347 4.62 5.61 -0.71
CA ASP A 347 4.61 6.11 -2.09
C ASP A 347 5.75 5.44 -2.91
N HIS A 348 5.82 4.12 -2.77
CA HIS A 348 6.84 3.30 -3.41
C HIS A 348 6.70 3.31 -4.92
N VAL A 349 7.78 3.70 -5.59
CA VAL A 349 7.93 3.60 -7.06
C VAL A 349 9.31 3.01 -7.33
N GLY A 350 9.39 1.75 -7.70
CA GLY A 350 10.65 1.04 -7.86
C GLY A 350 11.53 1.59 -8.99
N TYR A 351 12.79 1.90 -8.66
CA TYR A 351 13.86 2.29 -9.58
C TYR A 351 15.16 1.61 -9.18
N THR A 352 16.03 1.33 -10.15
CA THR A 352 17.44 1.05 -9.86
C THR A 352 18.19 2.35 -9.55
N ARG A 353 19.34 2.24 -8.86
CA ARG A 353 20.22 3.41 -8.64
C ARG A 353 20.68 4.01 -9.98
N ALA A 354 21.00 3.17 -10.96
CA ALA A 354 21.41 3.62 -12.30
C ALA A 354 20.31 4.43 -13.01
N GLU A 355 19.05 4.00 -12.92
CA GLU A 355 17.91 4.75 -13.48
C GLU A 355 17.73 6.12 -12.81
N LYS A 356 17.94 6.22 -11.50
CA LYS A 356 17.84 7.49 -10.75
C LYS A 356 19.00 8.42 -11.07
N MET A 357 20.19 7.89 -11.26
CA MET A 357 21.43 8.63 -11.52
C MET A 357 21.70 8.86 -13.01
N ASP A 358 20.79 8.46 -13.90
CA ASP A 358 20.95 8.65 -15.35
C ASP A 358 21.14 10.16 -15.66
N PRO A 359 22.25 10.56 -16.32
CA PRO A 359 22.51 11.95 -16.67
C PRO A 359 21.48 12.55 -17.65
N GLY A 360 20.66 11.74 -18.31
CA GLY A 360 19.52 12.19 -19.10
C GLY A 360 18.33 12.67 -18.27
N ASN A 361 18.31 12.44 -16.94
CA ASN A 361 17.29 12.97 -16.05
C ASN A 361 17.48 14.48 -15.82
N SER A 362 16.38 15.20 -15.67
CA SER A 362 16.36 16.64 -15.39
C SER A 362 15.16 16.98 -14.51
N VAL A 363 15.06 18.23 -14.04
CA VAL A 363 13.87 18.69 -13.31
C VAL A 363 12.59 18.57 -14.15
N GLN A 364 12.69 18.63 -15.47
CA GLN A 364 11.58 18.45 -16.40
C GLN A 364 11.23 16.98 -16.67
N ARG A 365 12.16 16.07 -16.42
CA ARG A 365 12.03 14.62 -16.63
C ARG A 365 12.67 13.84 -15.47
N PRO A 366 12.21 14.05 -14.24
CA PRO A 366 12.77 13.36 -13.10
C PRO A 366 12.29 11.92 -13.03
N ARG A 367 13.04 11.06 -12.33
CA ARG A 367 12.58 9.76 -11.87
C ARG A 367 12.05 9.92 -10.46
N GLU A 368 10.74 10.16 -10.32
CA GLU A 368 10.09 10.41 -9.03
C GLU A 368 9.79 9.10 -8.31
N GLY A 369 10.24 8.96 -7.05
CA GLY A 369 10.03 7.79 -6.21
C GLY A 369 11.29 7.03 -5.85
N GLY A 370 11.14 5.89 -5.20
CA GLY A 370 12.23 5.02 -4.75
C GLY A 370 11.72 3.73 -4.11
N ASN A 371 12.65 2.87 -3.68
CA ASN A 371 12.35 1.57 -3.08
C ASN A 371 12.21 1.72 -1.56
N PHE A 372 11.00 1.67 -1.02
CA PHE A 372 10.72 2.09 0.35
C PHE A 372 10.00 1.07 1.22
N LEU A 373 9.32 0.08 0.63
CA LEU A 373 8.46 -0.88 1.34
C LEU A 373 9.19 -1.63 2.47
N GLN A 374 10.45 -1.98 2.26
CA GLN A 374 11.21 -2.75 3.25
C GLN A 374 11.69 -1.91 4.42
N ASP A 375 11.91 -0.61 4.22
CA ASP A 375 12.56 0.27 5.18
C ASP A 375 11.58 1.05 6.08
N GLN A 376 10.32 1.17 5.68
CA GLN A 376 9.33 2.04 6.32
C GLN A 376 9.14 1.75 7.81
N MET A 377 8.68 0.55 8.17
CA MET A 377 8.39 0.22 9.56
C MET A 377 9.66 0.20 10.44
N PRO A 378 10.79 -0.37 9.99
CA PRO A 378 12.04 -0.29 10.73
C PRO A 378 12.51 1.13 11.03
N LEU A 379 12.45 2.03 10.06
CA LEU A 379 12.84 3.43 10.26
C LEU A 379 11.86 4.18 11.17
N LEU A 380 10.54 3.98 11.02
CA LEU A 380 9.56 4.56 11.94
C LEU A 380 9.76 4.09 13.38
N TYR A 381 10.09 2.83 13.59
CA TYR A 381 10.39 2.32 14.90
C TYR A 381 11.69 2.93 15.47
N SER A 382 12.78 2.84 14.71
CA SER A 382 14.10 3.32 15.14
C SER A 382 14.13 4.83 15.40
N GLU A 383 13.64 5.61 14.45
CA GLU A 383 13.72 7.07 14.49
C GLU A 383 12.54 7.73 15.20
N GLY A 384 11.39 7.07 15.23
CA GLY A 384 10.18 7.56 15.87
C GLY A 384 10.03 7.05 17.29
N VAL A 385 9.81 5.73 17.45
CA VAL A 385 9.47 5.13 18.74
C VAL A 385 10.66 5.15 19.68
N ARG A 386 11.82 4.66 19.25
CA ARG A 386 13.01 4.59 20.12
C ARG A 386 13.54 5.97 20.51
N LYS A 387 13.39 6.96 19.65
CA LYS A 387 13.76 8.35 19.95
C LYS A 387 12.68 9.14 20.69
N GLY A 388 11.55 8.49 21.03
CA GLY A 388 10.48 9.09 21.82
C GLY A 388 9.68 10.19 21.11
N ARG A 389 9.72 10.23 19.77
CA ARG A 389 8.93 11.19 18.96
C ARG A 389 7.47 10.78 18.87
N ILE A 390 7.21 9.48 18.84
CA ILE A 390 5.88 8.87 18.85
C ILE A 390 5.88 7.64 19.77
N THR A 391 4.70 7.23 20.22
CA THR A 391 4.55 5.98 20.97
C THR A 391 4.45 4.78 20.01
N LEU A 392 4.57 3.58 20.56
CA LEU A 392 4.42 2.35 19.77
C LEU A 392 2.97 2.18 19.27
N GLU A 393 1.99 2.59 20.06
CA GLU A 393 0.57 2.60 19.69
C GLU A 393 0.30 3.58 18.54
N GLN A 394 0.94 4.75 18.55
CA GLN A 394 0.85 5.72 17.47
C GLN A 394 1.48 5.19 16.18
N MET A 395 2.62 4.46 16.29
CA MET A 395 3.18 3.78 15.14
C MET A 395 2.18 2.76 14.56
N VAL A 396 1.58 1.89 15.40
CA VAL A 396 0.55 0.93 14.97
C VAL A 396 -0.65 1.65 14.37
N GLN A 397 -1.08 2.77 14.97
CA GLN A 397 -2.19 3.57 14.45
C GLN A 397 -1.93 4.01 13.00
N VAL A 398 -0.76 4.58 12.69
CA VAL A 398 -0.50 5.15 11.35
C VAL A 398 0.01 4.15 10.31
N THR A 399 0.50 2.97 10.73
CA THR A 399 1.00 1.94 9.79
C THR A 399 0.07 0.77 9.59
N SER A 400 -0.97 0.62 10.42
CA SER A 400 -1.86 -0.56 10.37
C SER A 400 -3.33 -0.16 10.56
N THR A 401 -3.72 0.40 11.69
CA THR A 401 -5.12 0.65 12.05
C THR A 401 -5.75 1.78 11.24
N GLY A 402 -5.07 2.90 11.10
CA GLY A 402 -5.54 4.06 10.33
C GLY A 402 -5.78 3.71 8.85
N PRO A 403 -4.77 3.18 8.12
CA PRO A 403 -4.99 2.72 6.75
C PRO A 403 -6.09 1.66 6.65
N ALA A 404 -6.20 0.72 7.61
CA ALA A 404 -7.28 -0.28 7.61
C ALA A 404 -8.67 0.36 7.72
N LYS A 405 -8.85 1.35 8.59
CA LYS A 405 -10.11 2.09 8.76
C LYS A 405 -10.46 2.89 7.51
N LEU A 406 -9.48 3.61 6.94
CA LEU A 406 -9.68 4.43 5.75
C LEU A 406 -10.11 3.60 4.54
N PHE A 407 -9.56 2.42 4.38
CA PHE A 407 -9.79 1.61 3.19
C PHE A 407 -10.73 0.42 3.39
N GLY A 408 -11.52 0.42 4.49
CA GLY A 408 -12.57 -0.58 4.73
C GLY A 408 -12.04 -1.99 5.01
N LEU A 409 -10.86 -2.09 5.58
CA LEU A 409 -10.23 -3.36 5.98
C LEU A 409 -10.41 -3.67 7.46
N TYR A 410 -10.64 -2.64 8.30
CA TYR A 410 -10.85 -2.78 9.73
C TYR A 410 -12.26 -3.33 10.05
N PRO A 411 -12.45 -4.20 11.07
CA PRO A 411 -11.44 -4.76 12.00
C PRO A 411 -10.79 -6.06 11.48
N ARG A 412 -11.08 -6.46 10.26
CA ARG A 412 -10.52 -7.70 9.70
C ARG A 412 -8.99 -7.67 9.63
N LYS A 413 -8.42 -6.51 9.29
CA LYS A 413 -6.98 -6.22 9.27
C LYS A 413 -6.70 -4.94 10.07
N GLY A 414 -5.41 -4.68 10.37
CA GLY A 414 -4.96 -3.47 11.04
C GLY A 414 -5.10 -3.47 12.56
N THR A 415 -5.49 -4.59 13.16
CA THR A 415 -5.54 -4.78 14.62
C THR A 415 -5.29 -6.25 14.98
N ILE A 416 -5.02 -6.52 16.26
CA ILE A 416 -4.95 -7.87 16.83
C ILE A 416 -6.16 -8.06 17.73
N ALA A 417 -7.21 -8.68 17.20
CA ALA A 417 -8.45 -8.98 17.90
C ALA A 417 -8.98 -10.35 17.47
N VAL A 418 -9.72 -11.02 18.36
CA VAL A 418 -10.37 -12.29 18.03
C VAL A 418 -11.34 -12.09 16.87
N GLY A 419 -11.20 -12.90 15.81
CA GLY A 419 -11.95 -12.82 14.56
C GLY A 419 -11.28 -12.01 13.45
N SER A 420 -10.21 -11.25 13.75
CA SER A 420 -9.39 -10.60 12.72
C SER A 420 -8.55 -11.63 11.95
N ASP A 421 -8.11 -11.29 10.75
CA ASP A 421 -7.13 -12.09 10.01
C ASP A 421 -5.86 -12.23 10.87
N GLY A 422 -5.24 -13.39 10.84
CA GLY A 422 -3.98 -13.68 11.53
C GLY A 422 -2.78 -13.02 10.84
N ASP A 423 -2.88 -11.72 10.62
CA ASP A 423 -1.84 -10.87 10.02
C ASP A 423 -1.04 -10.19 11.14
N VAL A 424 0.08 -10.77 11.49
CA VAL A 424 0.89 -10.30 12.60
C VAL A 424 2.38 -10.33 12.30
N VAL A 425 3.12 -9.48 12.95
CA VAL A 425 4.58 -9.39 12.85
C VAL A 425 5.20 -9.64 14.20
N ILE A 426 6.09 -10.62 14.28
CA ILE A 426 6.98 -10.77 15.43
C ILE A 426 8.17 -9.85 15.18
N TRP A 427 8.29 -8.87 16.05
CA TRP A 427 9.24 -7.77 15.94
C TRP A 427 10.30 -7.87 17.03
N ASP A 428 11.57 -7.83 16.64
CA ASP A 428 12.66 -7.76 17.59
C ASP A 428 13.02 -6.29 17.88
N PRO A 429 12.66 -5.76 19.06
CA PRO A 429 12.85 -4.36 19.38
C PRO A 429 14.32 -3.96 19.56
N GLU A 430 15.22 -4.93 19.80
CA GLU A 430 16.64 -4.69 20.09
C GLU A 430 17.56 -5.09 18.92
N LEU A 431 17.03 -5.73 17.88
CA LEU A 431 17.83 -6.13 16.74
C LEU A 431 18.28 -4.91 15.95
N THR A 432 19.58 -4.67 15.93
CA THR A 432 20.21 -3.59 15.16
C THR A 432 20.82 -4.14 13.89
N LYS A 433 20.48 -3.55 12.75
CA LYS A 433 21.06 -3.86 11.44
C LYS A 433 21.43 -2.60 10.70
N ARG A 434 22.41 -2.72 9.81
CA ARG A 434 22.70 -1.69 8.80
C ARG A 434 21.93 -2.01 7.53
N ILE A 435 21.18 -1.05 7.00
CA ILE A 435 20.51 -1.19 5.70
C ILE A 435 21.58 -1.37 4.62
N ARG A 436 21.38 -2.37 3.74
CA ARG A 436 22.29 -2.71 2.65
C ARG A 436 21.52 -2.93 1.35
N ASP A 437 22.04 -2.39 0.27
CA ASP A 437 21.43 -2.53 -1.05
C ASP A 437 21.21 -4.00 -1.46
N GLU A 438 22.15 -4.89 -1.08
CA GLU A 438 22.11 -6.33 -1.39
C GLU A 438 20.95 -7.06 -0.72
N GLU A 439 20.40 -6.50 0.37
CA GLU A 439 19.30 -7.07 1.14
C GLU A 439 17.92 -6.56 0.68
N ILE A 440 17.88 -5.59 -0.23
CA ILE A 440 16.64 -5.03 -0.74
C ILE A 440 15.96 -6.01 -1.70
N LEU A 441 14.69 -6.33 -1.41
CA LEU A 441 13.93 -7.35 -2.14
C LEU A 441 13.06 -6.79 -3.27
N SER A 442 12.86 -5.46 -3.34
CA SER A 442 12.22 -4.82 -4.50
C SER A 442 13.04 -4.98 -5.77
N ALA A 443 12.44 -4.80 -6.93
CA ALA A 443 13.12 -4.93 -8.22
C ALA A 443 14.31 -3.98 -8.38
N GLY A 444 14.21 -2.77 -7.79
CA GLY A 444 15.24 -1.75 -7.89
C GLY A 444 16.54 -2.04 -7.13
N LYS A 445 16.54 -2.96 -6.19
CA LYS A 445 17.75 -3.47 -5.50
C LYS A 445 18.63 -2.39 -4.88
N PHE A 446 18.07 -1.27 -4.42
CA PHE A 446 18.81 -0.29 -3.62
C PHE A 446 17.88 0.46 -2.65
N SER A 447 18.47 0.99 -1.58
CA SER A 447 17.80 1.88 -0.63
C SER A 447 18.50 3.23 -0.56
N ILE A 448 17.72 4.31 -0.52
CA ILE A 448 18.27 5.65 -0.23
C ILE A 448 18.81 5.78 1.19
N PHE A 449 18.50 4.82 2.07
CA PHE A 449 18.99 4.72 3.44
C PHE A 449 20.17 3.74 3.58
N ASN A 450 20.75 3.31 2.45
CA ASN A 450 21.91 2.40 2.48
C ASN A 450 23.01 2.93 3.42
N GLY A 451 23.48 2.07 4.31
CA GLY A 451 24.47 2.42 5.33
C GLY A 451 23.90 2.93 6.66
N TRP A 452 22.61 3.26 6.76
CA TRP A 452 21.99 3.64 8.02
C TRP A 452 21.92 2.46 8.99
N GLU A 453 22.24 2.71 10.26
CA GLU A 453 22.07 1.75 11.34
C GLU A 453 20.68 1.93 11.96
N VAL A 454 19.88 0.88 11.93
CA VAL A 454 18.46 0.89 12.32
C VAL A 454 18.22 -0.20 13.35
N THR A 455 17.57 0.16 14.45
CA THR A 455 17.21 -0.75 15.54
C THR A 455 15.71 -1.01 15.56
N GLY A 456 15.35 -2.29 15.65
CA GLY A 456 13.98 -2.78 15.59
C GLY A 456 13.64 -3.28 14.18
N TRP A 457 13.45 -4.63 14.07
CA TRP A 457 13.22 -5.29 12.80
C TRP A 457 12.17 -6.40 12.91
N PRO A 458 11.39 -6.64 11.86
CA PRO A 458 10.57 -7.85 11.76
C PRO A 458 11.48 -9.07 11.65
N ILE A 459 11.25 -10.08 12.47
CA ILE A 459 11.93 -11.39 12.39
C ILE A 459 11.03 -12.46 11.80
N VAL A 460 9.70 -12.35 12.00
CA VAL A 460 8.71 -13.20 11.37
C VAL A 460 7.53 -12.34 10.93
N THR A 461 7.13 -12.44 9.67
CA THR A 461 5.89 -11.85 9.16
C THR A 461 4.91 -12.98 8.84
N ILE A 462 3.73 -12.88 9.41
CA ILE A 462 2.64 -13.85 9.29
C ILE A 462 1.47 -13.18 8.60
N ARG A 463 0.96 -13.81 7.56
CA ARG A 463 -0.22 -13.36 6.81
C ARG A 463 -1.27 -14.45 6.87
N ARG A 464 -2.44 -14.15 7.44
CA ARG A 464 -3.53 -15.11 7.66
C ARG A 464 -3.04 -16.44 8.26
N GLY A 465 -2.21 -16.35 9.31
CA GLY A 465 -1.68 -17.50 10.01
C GLY A 465 -0.59 -18.30 9.27
N GLU A 466 -0.22 -17.89 8.07
CA GLU A 466 0.89 -18.46 7.31
C GLU A 466 2.16 -17.63 7.53
N VAL A 467 3.27 -18.26 7.92
CA VAL A 467 4.57 -17.61 8.00
C VAL A 467 5.07 -17.37 6.57
N VAL A 468 5.07 -16.12 6.15
CA VAL A 468 5.43 -15.72 4.78
C VAL A 468 6.82 -15.08 4.66
N TYR A 469 7.38 -14.65 5.79
CA TYR A 469 8.77 -14.19 5.91
C TYR A 469 9.34 -14.63 7.26
N GLU A 470 10.54 -15.11 7.27
CA GLU A 470 11.25 -15.52 8.48
C GLU A 470 12.76 -15.33 8.32
N ASN A 471 13.37 -14.53 9.20
CA ASN A 471 14.83 -14.34 9.31
C ASN A 471 15.53 -14.10 7.96
N GLY A 472 15.06 -13.15 7.17
CA GLY A 472 15.65 -12.78 5.87
C GLY A 472 15.16 -13.58 4.67
N ARG A 473 14.26 -14.55 4.87
CA ARG A 473 13.77 -15.44 3.79
C ARG A 473 12.28 -15.26 3.54
N ILE A 474 11.91 -15.12 2.29
CA ILE A 474 10.51 -15.21 1.87
C ILE A 474 10.12 -16.70 1.85
N MET A 475 9.05 -17.01 2.58
CA MET A 475 8.49 -18.36 2.73
C MET A 475 7.20 -18.54 1.94
N GLY A 476 6.46 -17.44 1.70
CA GLY A 476 5.20 -17.48 0.97
C GLY A 476 5.40 -17.79 -0.52
N ALA A 477 4.52 -18.59 -1.07
CA ALA A 477 4.52 -18.92 -2.50
C ALA A 477 3.87 -17.77 -3.32
N PRO A 478 4.29 -17.54 -4.58
CA PRO A 478 3.55 -16.67 -5.49
C PRO A 478 2.09 -17.08 -5.61
N GLY A 479 1.17 -16.11 -5.61
CA GLY A 479 -0.27 -16.35 -5.64
C GLY A 479 -0.88 -16.83 -4.32
N SER A 480 -0.11 -16.89 -3.22
CA SER A 480 -0.66 -17.20 -1.89
C SER A 480 -1.33 -16.01 -1.22
N GLY A 481 -1.05 -14.77 -1.66
CA GLY A 481 -1.80 -13.57 -1.31
C GLY A 481 -3.16 -13.55 -1.99
N ARG A 482 -3.96 -12.54 -1.66
CA ARG A 482 -5.28 -12.34 -2.28
C ARG A 482 -5.64 -10.86 -2.33
N LEU A 483 -6.60 -10.51 -3.16
CA LEU A 483 -7.29 -9.24 -3.02
C LEU A 483 -8.13 -9.27 -1.73
N ALA A 484 -7.82 -8.34 -0.81
CA ALA A 484 -8.49 -8.28 0.47
C ALA A 484 -9.92 -7.75 0.30
N PRO A 485 -10.95 -8.46 0.81
CA PRO A 485 -12.32 -7.96 0.81
C PRO A 485 -12.41 -6.67 1.62
N ARG A 486 -13.13 -5.68 1.10
CA ARG A 486 -13.31 -4.36 1.73
C ARG A 486 -14.77 -4.14 2.06
N THR A 487 -15.03 -3.50 3.19
CA THR A 487 -16.35 -2.94 3.51
C THR A 487 -16.51 -1.58 2.82
N ARG A 488 -17.75 -1.11 2.72
CA ARG A 488 -17.99 0.28 2.32
C ARG A 488 -17.22 1.22 3.24
N TRP A 489 -16.68 2.27 2.65
CA TRP A 489 -16.08 3.34 3.44
C TRP A 489 -17.11 3.89 4.45
N GLN A 490 -16.66 4.06 5.68
CA GLN A 490 -17.40 4.73 6.73
C GLN A 490 -16.46 5.71 7.40
N PRO A 491 -16.94 6.87 7.85
CA PRO A 491 -16.13 7.79 8.63
C PRO A 491 -15.48 7.03 9.79
N PRO A 492 -14.17 7.18 10.03
CA PRO A 492 -13.54 6.65 11.23
C PRO A 492 -14.28 7.19 12.48
N GLN A 493 -14.69 6.28 13.35
CA GLN A 493 -15.28 6.61 14.65
C GLN A 493 -14.20 6.92 15.67
#